data_b1ac9bcf18aa8f00b88fc5304c793bdc
#
_entry.id   b1ac9bcf18aa8f00b88fc5304c793bdc
#
_cell.length_a   1.000
_cell.length_b   1.000
_cell.length_c   1.000
_cell.angle_alpha   90.00
_cell.angle_beta   90.00
_cell.angle_gamma   90.00
#
_symmetry.space_group_name_H-M   'P 1'
#
loop_
_entity.id
_entity.type
_entity.pdbx_description
1 polymer ?
#
loop_
_entity_poly.entity_id
_entity_poly.type
_entity_poly.pdbx_seq_one_letter_code
_entity_poly.pdbx_strand_id
1 'polypeptide(L)'
;MLDRVDVHCIWVSEKVLDLLPSSLPDIPGGEIPARGVFCDNAMDIVLEHYPKPNAARKTEFIKNAMADLNQYGIVGMHDAGVTPRELKLYGELANDEDWTVRVNAMIECDVRNTFCPDAVEKTSMPSGKFQVKSVKLFGGE
;
A
#
# COMPACT_ATOMS: atom_id res chain seq x y z
N MET A 1 -4.61 3.79 16.41
CA MET A 1 -3.72 4.40 15.40
C MET A 1 -4.56 5.35 14.55
N LEU A 2 -4.03 6.52 14.24
CA LEU A 2 -4.64 7.52 13.36
C LEU A 2 -3.60 7.91 12.31
N ASP A 3 -4.02 7.95 11.05
CA ASP A 3 -3.16 8.39 9.96
C ASP A 3 -3.26 9.91 9.80
N ARG A 4 -2.14 10.57 9.53
CA ARG A 4 -2.13 11.95 9.08
C ARG A 4 -2.71 12.00 7.65
N VAL A 5 -3.36 13.12 7.28
CA VAL A 5 -4.09 13.26 6.01
C VAL A 5 -3.21 13.02 4.77
N ASP A 6 -1.92 13.25 4.87
CA ASP A 6 -0.92 13.01 3.81
C ASP A 6 -0.34 11.59 3.82
N VAL A 7 -0.75 10.75 4.75
CA VAL A 7 -0.31 9.37 5.01
C VAL A 7 1.19 9.20 5.28
N HIS A 8 1.91 10.28 5.52
CA HIS A 8 3.34 10.26 5.84
C HIS A 8 3.65 10.12 7.33
N CYS A 9 2.66 10.22 8.20
CA CYS A 9 2.82 9.96 9.64
C CYS A 9 1.61 9.24 10.22
N ILE A 10 1.86 8.49 11.27
CA ILE A 10 0.83 7.86 12.09
C ILE A 10 0.94 8.31 13.54
N TRP A 11 -0.20 8.40 14.19
CA TRP A 11 -0.33 8.65 15.61
C TRP A 11 -0.82 7.42 16.34
N VAL A 12 -0.15 7.01 17.40
CA VAL A 12 -0.47 5.81 18.16
C VAL A 12 -0.76 6.10 19.62
N SER A 13 -1.58 5.23 20.22
CA SER A 13 -1.88 5.28 21.65
C SER A 13 -0.76 4.67 22.50
N GLU A 14 -0.76 4.94 23.80
CA GLU A 14 0.15 4.30 24.76
C GLU A 14 0.12 2.77 24.65
N LYS A 15 -1.04 2.17 24.44
CA LYS A 15 -1.16 0.72 24.26
C LYS A 15 -0.37 0.16 23.09
N VAL A 16 -0.20 0.94 22.03
CA VAL A 16 0.65 0.55 20.88
C VAL A 16 2.11 0.77 21.25
N LEU A 17 2.43 1.87 21.96
CA LEU A 17 3.80 2.12 22.42
C LEU A 17 4.31 1.03 23.35
N ASP A 18 3.43 0.44 24.18
CA ASP A 18 3.76 -0.68 25.07
C ASP A 18 4.17 -1.97 24.32
N LEU A 19 3.83 -2.08 23.04
CA LEU A 19 4.25 -3.20 22.17
C LEU A 19 5.65 -3.00 21.57
N LEU A 20 6.15 -1.77 21.60
CA LEU A 20 7.40 -1.40 20.96
C LEU A 20 8.58 -1.57 21.94
N PRO A 21 9.80 -1.73 21.43
CA PRO A 21 11.01 -1.73 22.26
C PRO A 21 11.13 -0.43 23.09
N SER A 22 11.63 -0.51 24.30
CA SER A 22 11.85 0.66 25.18
C SER A 22 12.84 1.67 24.61
N SER A 23 13.74 1.21 23.71
CA SER A 23 14.63 2.06 22.92
C SER A 23 14.38 1.78 21.46
N LEU A 24 13.92 2.79 20.74
CA LEU A 24 13.68 2.69 19.31
C LEU A 24 15.00 2.87 18.55
N PRO A 25 15.24 2.07 17.50
CA PRO A 25 16.40 2.25 16.64
C PRO A 25 16.31 3.57 15.88
N ASP A 26 17.47 4.10 15.50
CA ASP A 26 17.56 5.14 14.48
C ASP A 26 17.23 4.51 13.12
N ILE A 27 16.24 5.06 12.42
CA ILE A 27 15.76 4.52 11.14
C ILE A 27 16.08 5.52 10.04
N PRO A 28 16.99 5.17 9.13
CA PRO A 28 17.27 6.02 7.98
C PRO A 28 16.00 6.32 7.18
N GLY A 29 15.78 7.61 6.88
CA GLY A 29 14.57 8.07 6.19
C GLY A 29 13.29 8.04 7.04
N GLY A 30 13.38 7.81 8.34
CA GLY A 30 12.26 7.87 9.28
C GLY A 30 12.44 8.97 10.31
N GLU A 31 11.34 9.47 10.85
CA GLU A 31 11.34 10.50 11.88
C GLU A 31 10.34 10.18 12.99
N ILE A 32 10.71 10.49 14.24
CA ILE A 32 9.84 10.40 15.41
C ILE A 32 9.80 11.79 16.08
N PRO A 33 9.04 12.74 15.52
CA PRO A 33 9.07 14.13 15.94
C PRO A 33 8.48 14.35 17.34
N ALA A 34 7.65 13.44 17.81
CA ALA A 34 7.07 13.47 19.15
C ALA A 34 6.71 12.06 19.63
N ARG A 35 6.52 11.88 20.95
CA ARG A 35 6.08 10.61 21.51
C ARG A 35 4.78 10.15 20.84
N GLY A 36 4.82 8.95 20.26
CA GLY A 36 3.67 8.34 19.60
C GLY A 36 3.40 8.83 18.19
N VAL A 37 4.28 9.66 17.61
CA VAL A 37 4.20 10.08 16.21
C VAL A 37 5.37 9.48 15.43
N PHE A 38 5.05 8.68 14.42
CA PHE A 38 6.03 7.98 13.57
C PHE A 38 5.82 8.41 12.13
N CYS A 39 6.87 8.87 11.47
CA CYS A 39 6.80 9.38 10.10
C CYS A 39 7.72 8.59 9.17
N ASP A 40 7.30 8.48 7.91
CA ASP A 40 8.01 7.83 6.82
C ASP A 40 8.49 6.42 7.21
N ASN A 41 9.76 6.08 7.04
CA ASN A 41 10.27 4.74 7.36
C ASN A 41 10.10 4.35 8.85
N ALA A 42 9.98 5.30 9.77
CA ALA A 42 9.71 4.99 11.17
C ALA A 42 8.32 4.40 11.41
N MET A 43 7.37 4.59 10.48
CA MET A 43 6.06 3.95 10.55
C MET A 43 6.15 2.42 10.55
N ASP A 44 7.14 1.85 9.89
CA ASP A 44 7.29 0.39 9.74
C ASP A 44 7.39 -0.31 11.09
N ILE A 45 8.04 0.31 12.09
CA ILE A 45 8.14 -0.24 13.45
C ILE A 45 6.75 -0.52 14.04
N VAL A 46 5.81 0.38 13.78
CA VAL A 46 4.42 0.26 14.27
C VAL A 46 3.61 -0.68 13.39
N LEU A 47 3.77 -0.56 12.07
CA LEU A 47 3.01 -1.32 11.08
C LEU A 47 3.29 -2.82 11.12
N GLU A 48 4.45 -3.24 11.65
CA GLU A 48 4.74 -4.66 11.93
C GLU A 48 3.75 -5.26 12.92
N HIS A 49 3.29 -4.47 13.90
CA HIS A 49 2.31 -4.89 14.93
C HIS A 49 0.86 -4.71 14.48
N TYR A 50 0.62 -4.08 13.32
CA TYR A 50 -0.73 -3.83 12.83
C TYR A 50 -1.37 -5.11 12.26
N PRO A 51 -2.62 -5.43 12.63
CA PRO A 51 -3.32 -6.60 12.10
C PRO A 51 -3.46 -6.49 10.57
N LYS A 52 -2.80 -7.40 9.87
CA LYS A 52 -2.85 -7.42 8.40
C LYS A 52 -4.16 -8.08 7.93
N PRO A 53 -4.96 -7.43 7.07
CA PRO A 53 -6.17 -8.02 6.54
C PRO A 53 -5.82 -9.27 5.69
N ASN A 54 -6.66 -10.29 5.78
CA ASN A 54 -6.57 -11.45 4.89
C ASN A 54 -7.07 -11.11 3.48
N ALA A 55 -6.90 -12.04 2.53
CA ALA A 55 -7.28 -11.82 1.13
C ALA A 55 -8.77 -11.49 0.96
N ALA A 56 -9.66 -12.16 1.70
CA ALA A 56 -11.10 -11.91 1.62
C ALA A 56 -11.44 -10.48 2.06
N ARG A 57 -10.82 -10.00 3.15
CA ARG A 57 -11.04 -8.63 3.63
C ARG A 57 -10.45 -7.59 2.68
N LYS A 58 -9.28 -7.86 2.09
CA LYS A 58 -8.72 -7.00 1.04
C LYS A 58 -9.63 -6.93 -0.18
N THR A 59 -10.18 -8.05 -0.63
CA THR A 59 -11.15 -8.09 -1.72
C THR A 59 -12.36 -7.22 -1.45
N GLU A 60 -12.93 -7.31 -0.25
CA GLU A 60 -14.05 -6.44 0.17
C GLU A 60 -13.67 -4.96 0.11
N PHE A 61 -12.49 -4.59 0.61
CA PHE A 61 -12.00 -3.20 0.56
C PHE A 61 -11.86 -2.70 -0.88
N ILE A 62 -11.31 -3.52 -1.78
CA ILE A 62 -11.12 -3.17 -3.19
C ILE A 62 -12.48 -2.93 -3.86
N LYS A 63 -13.44 -3.84 -3.67
CA LYS A 63 -14.79 -3.72 -4.25
C LYS A 63 -15.51 -2.47 -3.74
N ASN A 64 -15.45 -2.19 -2.45
CA ASN A 64 -16.04 -1.01 -1.86
C ASN A 64 -15.38 0.28 -2.40
N ALA A 65 -14.06 0.32 -2.47
CA ALA A 65 -13.34 1.47 -3.01
C ALA A 65 -13.69 1.73 -4.48
N MET A 66 -13.82 0.69 -5.30
CA MET A 66 -14.26 0.84 -6.70
C MET A 66 -15.69 1.36 -6.82
N ALA A 67 -16.60 0.88 -5.96
CA ALA A 67 -17.96 1.37 -5.90
C ALA A 67 -18.01 2.86 -5.52
N ASP A 68 -17.22 3.27 -4.53
CA ASP A 68 -17.12 4.67 -4.11
C ASP A 68 -16.53 5.54 -5.22
N LEU A 69 -15.47 5.11 -5.89
CA LEU A 69 -14.89 5.84 -7.03
C LEU A 69 -15.89 6.04 -8.15
N ASN A 70 -16.68 5.01 -8.48
CA ASN A 70 -17.70 5.08 -9.52
C ASN A 70 -18.82 6.09 -9.19
N GLN A 71 -19.17 6.29 -7.91
CA GLN A 71 -20.16 7.30 -7.49
C GLN A 71 -19.73 8.72 -7.89
N TYR A 72 -18.42 8.96 -7.97
CA TYR A 72 -17.84 10.24 -8.41
C TYR A 72 -17.49 10.25 -9.91
N GLY A 73 -17.88 9.23 -10.67
CA GLY A 73 -17.59 9.11 -12.09
C GLY A 73 -16.13 8.75 -12.41
N ILE A 74 -15.37 8.30 -11.41
CA ILE A 74 -13.97 7.87 -11.60
C ILE A 74 -13.98 6.43 -12.13
N VAL A 75 -13.44 6.25 -13.33
CA VAL A 75 -13.41 4.97 -14.05
C VAL A 75 -12.00 4.46 -14.36
N GLY A 76 -11.00 5.15 -13.88
CA GLY A 76 -9.59 4.76 -14.03
C GLY A 76 -8.70 5.46 -13.02
N MET A 77 -7.68 4.75 -12.56
CA MET A 77 -6.71 5.26 -11.58
C MET A 77 -5.32 4.67 -11.79
N HIS A 78 -4.34 5.33 -11.22
CA HIS A 78 -3.00 4.78 -11.01
C HIS A 78 -2.87 4.41 -9.54
N ASP A 79 -2.40 3.20 -9.26
CA ASP A 79 -2.05 2.74 -7.92
C ASP A 79 -0.52 2.81 -7.77
N ALA A 80 -0.07 3.76 -6.97
CA ALA A 80 1.34 4.13 -6.86
C ALA A 80 2.03 3.40 -5.71
N GLY A 81 2.09 2.09 -5.76
CA GLY A 81 2.80 1.29 -4.77
C GLY A 81 2.11 -0.04 -4.49
N VAL A 82 2.14 -0.94 -5.46
CA VAL A 82 1.54 -2.27 -5.33
C VAL A 82 2.64 -3.31 -5.20
N THR A 83 2.60 -4.08 -4.12
CA THR A 83 3.57 -5.15 -3.88
C THR A 83 3.32 -6.35 -4.80
N PRO A 84 4.33 -7.22 -5.07
CA PRO A 84 4.16 -8.43 -5.86
C PRO A 84 3.01 -9.33 -5.37
N ARG A 85 2.81 -9.39 -4.06
CA ARG A 85 1.72 -10.16 -3.46
C ARG A 85 0.34 -9.58 -3.79
N GLU A 86 0.22 -8.27 -3.81
CA GLU A 86 -1.03 -7.58 -4.14
C GLU A 86 -1.32 -7.62 -5.64
N LEU A 87 -0.28 -7.59 -6.48
CA LEU A 87 -0.44 -7.78 -7.93
C LEU A 87 -1.15 -9.09 -8.27
N LYS A 88 -0.81 -10.18 -7.56
CA LYS A 88 -1.48 -11.47 -7.75
C LYS A 88 -2.98 -11.36 -7.42
N LEU A 89 -3.32 -10.76 -6.28
CA LEU A 89 -4.72 -10.56 -5.89
C LEU A 89 -5.47 -9.69 -6.91
N TYR A 90 -4.86 -8.60 -7.36
CA TYR A 90 -5.47 -7.72 -8.37
C TYR A 90 -5.69 -8.44 -9.69
N GLY A 91 -4.72 -9.26 -10.14
CA GLY A 91 -4.84 -10.05 -11.36
C GLY A 91 -5.98 -11.08 -11.29
N GLU A 92 -6.20 -11.68 -10.14
CA GLU A 92 -7.33 -12.58 -9.90
C GLU A 92 -8.66 -11.83 -9.95
N LEU A 93 -8.78 -10.71 -9.22
CA LEU A 93 -10.00 -9.92 -9.13
C LEU A 93 -10.35 -9.16 -10.41
N ALA A 94 -9.35 -8.81 -11.25
CA ALA A 94 -9.60 -8.07 -12.48
C ALA A 94 -10.39 -8.83 -13.54
N ASN A 95 -10.63 -10.13 -13.32
CA ASN A 95 -11.54 -10.94 -14.13
C ASN A 95 -12.99 -10.89 -13.65
N ASP A 96 -13.24 -10.40 -12.44
CA ASP A 96 -14.57 -10.30 -11.86
C ASP A 96 -15.38 -9.14 -12.49
N GLU A 97 -16.70 -9.30 -12.55
CA GLU A 97 -17.60 -8.25 -13.02
C GLU A 97 -17.55 -7.01 -12.12
N ASP A 98 -17.32 -7.21 -10.82
CA ASP A 98 -17.23 -6.13 -9.82
C ASP A 98 -15.94 -5.28 -9.96
N TRP A 99 -14.99 -5.72 -10.79
CA TRP A 99 -13.82 -4.89 -11.13
C TRP A 99 -14.21 -3.84 -12.16
N THR A 100 -14.63 -2.67 -11.71
CA THR A 100 -15.26 -1.63 -12.51
C THR A 100 -14.36 -0.45 -12.85
N VAL A 101 -13.23 -0.31 -12.17
CA VAL A 101 -12.24 0.77 -12.40
C VAL A 101 -11.03 0.21 -13.13
N ARG A 102 -10.55 0.92 -14.16
CA ARG A 102 -9.29 0.57 -14.81
C ARG A 102 -8.11 0.96 -13.92
N VAL A 103 -7.27 -0.01 -13.57
CA VAL A 103 -6.13 0.21 -12.68
C VAL A 103 -4.82 0.04 -13.44
N ASN A 104 -3.97 1.05 -13.40
CA ASN A 104 -2.57 0.97 -13.81
C ASN A 104 -1.70 0.95 -12.55
N ALA A 105 -1.24 -0.24 -12.19
CA ALA A 105 -0.41 -0.43 -11.00
C ALA A 105 1.05 -0.08 -11.27
N MET A 106 1.67 0.61 -10.32
CA MET A 106 3.12 0.81 -10.25
C MET A 106 3.67 -0.18 -9.22
N ILE A 107 4.54 -1.09 -9.64
CA ILE A 107 5.09 -2.07 -8.72
C ILE A 107 6.06 -1.41 -7.74
N GLU A 108 5.90 -1.73 -6.47
CA GLU A 108 6.86 -1.47 -5.41
C GLU A 108 7.53 -2.78 -5.03
N CYS A 109 8.87 -2.82 -5.08
CA CYS A 109 9.61 -3.99 -4.63
C CYS A 109 9.52 -4.13 -3.10
N ASP A 110 9.60 -5.37 -2.59
CA ASP A 110 9.51 -5.64 -1.14
C ASP A 110 10.59 -4.90 -0.33
N VAL A 111 11.72 -4.62 -0.95
CA VAL A 111 12.73 -3.71 -0.42
C VAL A 111 12.67 -2.41 -1.20
N ARG A 112 12.38 -1.31 -0.52
CA ARG A 112 12.22 0.02 -1.14
C ARG A 112 13.43 0.40 -2.00
N ASN A 113 13.15 1.06 -3.11
CA ASN A 113 14.15 1.57 -4.05
C ASN A 113 15.15 0.52 -4.58
N THR A 114 14.76 -0.76 -4.58
CA THR A 114 15.54 -1.82 -5.19
C THR A 114 14.99 -2.21 -6.56
N PHE A 115 15.75 -2.99 -7.30
CA PHE A 115 15.33 -3.55 -8.57
C PHE A 115 14.94 -5.02 -8.40
N CYS A 116 13.69 -5.35 -8.72
CA CYS A 116 13.13 -6.70 -8.57
C CYS A 116 12.55 -7.22 -9.90
N PRO A 117 13.39 -7.47 -10.93
CA PRO A 117 12.92 -7.85 -12.26
C PRO A 117 12.11 -9.14 -12.27
N ASP A 118 12.46 -10.09 -11.41
CA ASP A 118 11.81 -11.40 -11.33
C ASP A 118 10.43 -11.34 -10.66
N ALA A 119 10.16 -10.27 -9.89
CA ALA A 119 8.86 -10.03 -9.25
C ALA A 119 7.87 -9.31 -10.19
N VAL A 120 8.36 -8.76 -11.28
CA VAL A 120 7.59 -7.98 -12.25
C VAL A 120 7.13 -8.87 -13.39
N GLU A 121 6.08 -9.64 -13.19
CA GLU A 121 5.32 -10.12 -14.34
C GLU A 121 4.62 -8.91 -14.96
N LYS A 122 4.96 -8.60 -16.21
CA LYS A 122 4.24 -7.59 -16.98
C LYS A 122 2.84 -8.11 -17.25
N THR A 123 1.96 -7.89 -16.30
CA THR A 123 0.58 -8.33 -16.38
C THR A 123 -0.22 -7.26 -17.09
N SER A 124 -0.69 -7.57 -18.28
CA SER A 124 -1.70 -6.78 -18.96
C SER A 124 -2.87 -7.68 -19.27
N MET A 125 -4.03 -7.36 -18.72
CA MET A 125 -5.25 -8.10 -19.00
C MET A 125 -5.78 -7.72 -20.38
N PRO A 126 -6.28 -8.68 -21.19
CA PRO A 126 -6.87 -8.39 -22.50
C PRO A 126 -8.00 -7.36 -22.45
N SER A 127 -8.73 -7.30 -21.32
CA SER A 127 -9.80 -6.32 -21.09
C SER A 127 -9.29 -4.88 -20.91
N GLY A 128 -7.99 -4.69 -20.69
CA GLY A 128 -7.41 -3.39 -20.33
C GLY A 128 -7.82 -2.88 -18.94
N LYS A 129 -8.53 -3.69 -18.16
CA LYS A 129 -9.01 -3.30 -16.82
C LYS A 129 -7.88 -3.25 -15.78
N PHE A 130 -6.83 -4.05 -15.95
CA PHE A 130 -5.67 -4.08 -15.08
C PHE A 130 -4.39 -4.22 -15.88
N GLN A 131 -3.37 -3.42 -15.51
CA GLN A 131 -2.07 -3.46 -16.15
C GLN A 131 -0.98 -3.00 -15.18
N VAL A 132 0.24 -3.52 -15.39
CA VAL A 132 1.46 -3.11 -14.68
C VAL A 132 2.45 -2.62 -15.73
N LYS A 133 2.79 -1.33 -15.71
CA LYS A 133 3.67 -0.72 -16.73
C LYS A 133 4.80 0.13 -16.13
N SER A 134 4.78 0.36 -14.84
CA SER A 134 5.70 1.26 -14.17
C SER A 134 6.12 0.74 -12.79
N VAL A 135 7.17 1.32 -12.28
CA VAL A 135 7.75 1.02 -10.96
C VAL A 135 7.55 2.23 -10.06
N LYS A 136 7.25 2.00 -8.79
CA LYS A 136 7.24 3.02 -7.75
C LYS A 136 8.65 3.14 -7.18
N LEU A 137 9.19 4.36 -7.19
CA LEU A 137 10.42 4.72 -6.52
C LEU A 137 10.16 5.93 -5.62
N PHE A 138 10.83 5.97 -4.48
CA PHE A 138 10.78 7.08 -3.54
C PHE A 138 12.00 7.96 -3.74
N GLY A 139 11.79 9.23 -4.07
CA GLY A 139 12.87 10.21 -4.28
C GLY A 139 13.00 11.13 -3.07
N GLY A 140 14.11 11.05 -2.37
CA GLY A 140 14.38 11.92 -1.22
C GLY A 140 14.45 11.22 0.14
N GLU A 141 14.41 9.90 0.15
CA GLU A 141 14.62 9.07 1.33
C GLU A 141 15.96 8.31 1.25
#